data_e1b08b053bee30726f345a63392bf4cc
#
_entry.id   e1b08b053bee30726f345a63392bf4cc
#
_cell.length_a   1.000
_cell.length_b   1.000
_cell.length_c   1.000
_cell.angle_alpha   90.00
_cell.angle_beta   90.00
_cell.angle_gamma   90.00
#
_symmetry.space_group_name_H-M   'P 1'
#
loop_
_entity.id
_entity.type
_entity.pdbx_description
1 polymer ?
#
loop_
_entity_poly.entity_id
_entity_poly.type
_entity_poly.pdbx_seq_one_letter_code
_entity_poly.pdbx_strand_id
1 'polypeptide(L)'
;MPPIPRRNLIAMGTGALCALVAAPRLATAARPFTQPPLPFAENALAPAISARTVQFHYGKHHAAYYANLNRMTENTPYAAMSLEEIVVKSAREPRDKGVFNQAGQCWNHDFYWKVLTPGGSRQPTGKLRTAIDRDFGGFDKFSQAFAARANAVFGSGWAWLVEDGGKLALMETSNADTPLAHGKRPLATIDVWEHAYYLDYQNRRADHVDALLKTLVNWDFVRDQMTG
;
A
#
# COMPACT_ATOMS: atom_id res chain seq x y z
N MET A 1 -57.85 76.89 22.19
CA MET A 1 -56.72 76.59 21.30
C MET A 1 -56.33 75.15 21.59
N PRO A 2 -56.53 74.24 20.65
CA PRO A 2 -56.07 72.86 20.84
C PRO A 2 -54.58 72.69 20.39
N PRO A 3 -53.83 71.75 20.95
CA PRO A 3 -52.42 71.59 20.66
C PRO A 3 -52.19 70.76 19.39
N ILE A 4 -51.07 71.08 18.71
CA ILE A 4 -50.55 70.49 17.43
C ILE A 4 -49.98 69.11 17.67
N PRO A 5 -50.29 68.07 16.84
CA PRO A 5 -49.69 66.79 17.00
C PRO A 5 -48.25 66.69 16.39
N ARG A 6 -47.30 66.09 17.11
CA ARG A 6 -45.96 65.79 16.69
C ARG A 6 -45.95 64.64 15.65
N ARG A 7 -45.37 64.88 14.48
CA ARG A 7 -45.11 63.89 13.43
C ARG A 7 -43.93 63.03 13.86
N ASN A 8 -44.15 61.73 13.97
CA ASN A 8 -43.08 60.76 14.11
C ASN A 8 -42.39 60.51 12.76
N LEU A 9 -41.10 60.77 12.70
CA LEU A 9 -40.23 60.38 11.56
C LEU A 9 -39.91 58.86 11.70
N ILE A 10 -40.39 58.07 10.76
CA ILE A 10 -39.98 56.66 10.62
C ILE A 10 -38.71 56.65 9.80
N ALA A 11 -37.59 56.31 10.41
CA ALA A 11 -36.32 56.05 9.70
C ALA A 11 -36.39 54.66 9.04
N MET A 12 -36.43 54.63 7.70
CA MET A 12 -36.25 53.37 6.92
C MET A 12 -34.78 53.02 6.90
N GLY A 13 -34.41 52.00 7.66
CA GLY A 13 -33.09 51.37 7.58
C GLY A 13 -33.01 50.46 6.34
N THR A 14 -32.20 50.86 5.36
CA THR A 14 -31.84 49.99 4.23
C THR A 14 -30.81 48.96 4.68
N GLY A 15 -31.30 47.74 4.96
CA GLY A 15 -30.44 46.58 5.22
C GLY A 15 -29.82 46.13 3.90
N ALA A 16 -28.52 46.32 3.76
CA ALA A 16 -27.73 45.76 2.66
C ALA A 16 -27.55 44.25 2.90
N LEU A 17 -28.22 43.43 2.09
CA LEU A 17 -28.07 41.97 2.07
C LEU A 17 -26.76 41.67 1.32
N CYS A 18 -25.64 41.44 2.04
CA CYS A 18 -24.41 40.89 1.44
C CYS A 18 -24.66 39.44 1.07
N ALA A 19 -24.98 39.17 -0.19
CA ALA A 19 -24.97 37.85 -0.75
C ALA A 19 -23.51 37.39 -0.84
N LEU A 20 -23.09 36.47 0.02
CA LEU A 20 -21.84 35.71 -0.13
C LEU A 20 -21.97 34.84 -1.38
N VAL A 21 -21.41 35.32 -2.50
CA VAL A 21 -21.20 34.49 -3.68
C VAL A 21 -20.08 33.52 -3.34
N ALA A 22 -20.43 32.29 -3.02
CA ALA A 22 -19.47 31.20 -2.91
C ALA A 22 -18.81 31.02 -4.29
N ALA A 23 -17.55 31.44 -4.43
CA ALA A 23 -16.77 31.15 -5.63
C ALA A 23 -16.73 29.65 -5.87
N PRO A 24 -17.00 29.16 -7.09
CA PRO A 24 -16.86 27.75 -7.41
C PRO A 24 -15.40 27.36 -7.14
N ARG A 25 -15.17 26.44 -6.21
CA ARG A 25 -13.88 25.77 -6.07
C ARG A 25 -13.64 25.06 -7.38
N LEU A 26 -12.70 25.55 -8.17
CA LEU A 26 -12.15 24.79 -9.29
C LEU A 26 -11.64 23.46 -8.71
N ALA A 27 -12.39 22.39 -8.95
CA ALA A 27 -11.92 21.05 -8.67
C ALA A 27 -10.65 20.87 -9.52
N THR A 28 -9.50 20.87 -8.86
CA THR A 28 -8.25 20.46 -9.52
C THR A 28 -8.52 19.06 -10.08
N ALA A 29 -8.42 18.91 -11.39
CA ALA A 29 -8.57 17.62 -12.05
C ALA A 29 -7.62 16.63 -11.34
N ALA A 30 -8.20 15.60 -10.72
CA ALA A 30 -7.42 14.60 -10.01
C ALA A 30 -6.47 13.94 -11.01
N ARG A 31 -5.19 13.86 -10.65
CA ARG A 31 -4.21 13.17 -11.51
C ARG A 31 -4.44 11.67 -11.37
N PRO A 32 -4.42 10.91 -12.48
CA PRO A 32 -4.55 9.46 -12.39
C PRO A 32 -3.36 8.87 -11.61
N PHE A 33 -3.62 7.80 -10.87
CA PHE A 33 -2.57 7.02 -10.22
C PHE A 33 -1.69 6.38 -11.30
N THR A 34 -0.38 6.50 -11.15
CA THR A 34 0.59 5.99 -12.11
C THR A 34 1.40 4.87 -11.46
N GLN A 35 1.46 3.73 -12.13
CA GLN A 35 2.32 2.62 -11.71
C GLN A 35 3.78 3.08 -11.73
N PRO A 36 4.52 2.98 -10.60
CA PRO A 36 5.95 3.31 -10.57
C PRO A 36 6.76 2.36 -11.45
N PRO A 37 7.87 2.81 -12.06
CA PRO A 37 8.76 1.93 -12.79
C PRO A 37 9.41 0.89 -11.87
N LEU A 38 9.75 -0.29 -12.42
CA LEU A 38 10.55 -1.27 -11.70
C LEU A 38 11.90 -0.66 -11.28
N PRO A 39 12.40 -0.93 -10.06
CA PRO A 39 13.71 -0.44 -9.62
C PRO A 39 14.89 -1.22 -10.25
N PHE A 40 14.62 -2.21 -11.10
CA PHE A 40 15.61 -3.07 -11.77
C PHE A 40 15.09 -3.51 -13.16
N ALA A 41 15.95 -4.05 -13.98
CA ALA A 41 15.58 -4.63 -15.27
C ALA A 41 14.73 -5.89 -15.09
N GLU A 42 13.79 -6.16 -15.99
CA GLU A 42 12.86 -7.30 -15.90
C GLU A 42 13.55 -8.67 -15.75
N ASN A 43 14.76 -8.84 -16.28
CA ASN A 43 15.53 -10.08 -16.19
C ASN A 43 16.49 -10.13 -15.00
N ALA A 44 16.58 -9.09 -14.19
CA ALA A 44 17.61 -8.95 -13.17
C ALA A 44 17.41 -9.86 -11.94
N LEU A 45 16.21 -10.40 -11.75
CA LEU A 45 15.90 -11.30 -10.63
C LEU A 45 16.15 -12.78 -10.95
N ALA A 46 16.59 -13.09 -12.18
CA ALA A 46 16.93 -14.46 -12.56
C ALA A 46 18.17 -14.96 -11.78
N PRO A 47 18.25 -16.28 -11.46
CA PRO A 47 17.31 -17.33 -11.84
C PRO A 47 16.11 -17.50 -10.87
N ALA A 48 16.03 -16.73 -9.76
CA ALA A 48 15.01 -16.92 -8.75
C ALA A 48 13.60 -16.51 -9.24
N ILE A 49 13.49 -15.46 -10.07
CA ILE A 49 12.27 -15.08 -10.78
C ILE A 49 12.66 -14.81 -12.24
N SER A 50 12.02 -15.50 -13.18
CA SER A 50 12.28 -15.30 -14.60
C SER A 50 11.78 -13.96 -15.12
N ALA A 51 12.40 -13.44 -16.18
CA ALA A 51 11.92 -12.26 -16.89
C ALA A 51 10.46 -12.43 -17.34
N ARG A 52 10.06 -13.64 -17.74
CA ARG A 52 8.69 -13.94 -18.15
C ARG A 52 7.70 -13.74 -16.99
N THR A 53 8.04 -14.21 -15.79
CA THR A 53 7.23 -13.97 -14.59
C THR A 53 7.12 -12.48 -14.30
N VAL A 54 8.22 -11.72 -14.33
CA VAL A 54 8.20 -10.27 -14.10
C VAL A 54 7.33 -9.55 -15.15
N GLN A 55 7.41 -9.90 -16.44
CA GLN A 55 6.61 -9.30 -17.52
C GLN A 55 5.12 -9.48 -17.28
N PHE A 56 4.66 -10.65 -16.83
CA PHE A 56 3.25 -10.87 -16.50
C PHE A 56 2.87 -10.21 -15.18
N HIS A 57 3.69 -10.37 -14.15
CA HIS A 57 3.41 -9.90 -12.80
C HIS A 57 3.36 -8.36 -12.76
N TYR A 58 4.41 -7.69 -13.25
CA TYR A 58 4.46 -6.23 -13.31
C TYR A 58 3.64 -5.66 -14.47
N GLY A 59 3.89 -6.17 -15.68
CA GLY A 59 3.35 -5.59 -16.92
C GLY A 59 1.89 -5.91 -17.20
N LYS A 60 1.29 -6.92 -16.54
CA LYS A 60 -0.12 -7.29 -16.71
C LYS A 60 -0.91 -7.18 -15.41
N HIS A 61 -0.56 -7.96 -14.38
CA HIS A 61 -1.31 -7.95 -13.12
C HIS A 61 -1.24 -6.61 -12.41
N HIS A 62 -0.05 -6.11 -12.11
CA HIS A 62 0.13 -4.84 -11.42
C HIS A 62 -0.42 -3.66 -12.24
N ALA A 63 -0.15 -3.60 -13.55
CA ALA A 63 -0.71 -2.58 -14.44
C ALA A 63 -2.24 -2.59 -14.47
N ALA A 64 -2.88 -3.77 -14.43
CA ALA A 64 -4.34 -3.88 -14.41
C ALA A 64 -4.94 -3.34 -13.11
N TYR A 65 -4.28 -3.52 -11.96
CA TYR A 65 -4.74 -2.94 -10.70
C TYR A 65 -4.76 -1.41 -10.75
N TYR A 66 -3.74 -0.78 -11.32
CA TYR A 66 -3.70 0.68 -11.53
C TYR A 66 -4.79 1.15 -12.49
N ALA A 67 -4.98 0.47 -13.62
CA ALA A 67 -6.03 0.81 -14.58
C ALA A 67 -7.43 0.71 -13.94
N ASN A 68 -7.67 -0.34 -13.17
CA ASN A 68 -8.94 -0.53 -12.47
C ASN A 68 -9.14 0.49 -11.34
N LEU A 69 -8.10 0.78 -10.55
CA LEU A 69 -8.17 1.80 -9.50
C LEU A 69 -8.55 3.16 -10.09
N ASN A 70 -7.88 3.59 -11.15
CA ASN A 70 -8.16 4.86 -11.82
C ASN A 70 -9.63 4.94 -12.26
N ARG A 71 -10.14 3.88 -12.92
CA ARG A 71 -11.53 3.83 -13.35
C ARG A 71 -12.52 3.89 -12.18
N MET A 72 -12.22 3.22 -11.05
CA MET A 72 -13.10 3.16 -9.89
C MET A 72 -13.07 4.42 -9.03
N THR A 73 -11.99 5.18 -9.08
CA THR A 73 -11.80 6.40 -8.29
C THR A 73 -12.15 7.67 -9.07
N GLU A 74 -12.30 7.58 -10.39
CA GLU A 74 -12.70 8.71 -11.24
C GLU A 74 -13.99 9.36 -10.75
N ASN A 75 -13.98 10.68 -10.61
CA ASN A 75 -15.11 11.47 -10.11
C ASN A 75 -15.61 11.10 -8.70
N THR A 76 -14.78 10.46 -7.89
CA THR A 76 -15.06 10.16 -6.49
C THR A 76 -14.13 10.94 -5.56
N PRO A 77 -14.43 11.04 -4.26
CA PRO A 77 -13.51 11.63 -3.28
C PRO A 77 -12.14 10.96 -3.21
N TYR A 78 -12.03 9.70 -3.62
CA TYR A 78 -10.78 8.95 -3.65
C TYR A 78 -9.76 9.51 -4.66
N ALA A 79 -10.21 10.14 -5.73
CA ALA A 79 -9.34 10.70 -6.76
C ALA A 79 -8.37 11.80 -6.26
N ALA A 80 -8.67 12.41 -5.11
CA ALA A 80 -7.83 13.44 -4.48
C ALA A 80 -6.96 12.92 -3.33
N MET A 81 -6.98 11.61 -3.05
CA MET A 81 -6.26 10.97 -1.95
C MET A 81 -4.97 10.31 -2.43
N SER A 82 -4.00 10.15 -1.53
CA SER A 82 -2.86 9.25 -1.76
C SER A 82 -3.32 7.79 -1.78
N LEU A 83 -2.51 6.91 -2.36
CA LEU A 83 -2.80 5.48 -2.41
C LEU A 83 -2.99 4.88 -1.02
N GLU A 84 -2.16 5.29 -0.06
CA GLU A 84 -2.23 4.84 1.34
C GLU A 84 -3.52 5.30 2.03
N GLU A 85 -3.93 6.57 1.82
CA GLU A 85 -5.19 7.08 2.34
C GLU A 85 -6.39 6.31 1.78
N ILE A 86 -6.37 5.96 0.49
CA ILE A 86 -7.42 5.14 -0.12
C ILE A 86 -7.48 3.77 0.55
N VAL A 87 -6.34 3.09 0.71
CA VAL A 87 -6.26 1.78 1.36
C VAL A 87 -6.89 1.83 2.75
N VAL A 88 -6.42 2.75 3.60
CA VAL A 88 -6.89 2.86 4.99
C VAL A 88 -8.38 3.21 5.08
N LYS A 89 -8.84 4.13 4.21
CA LYS A 89 -10.23 4.58 4.22
C LYS A 89 -11.18 3.51 3.68
N SER A 90 -10.86 2.92 2.51
CA SER A 90 -11.72 1.92 1.88
C SER A 90 -11.77 0.59 2.64
N ALA A 91 -10.72 0.26 3.41
CA ALA A 91 -10.72 -0.91 4.29
C ALA A 91 -11.84 -0.88 5.35
N ARG A 92 -12.29 0.32 5.74
CA ARG A 92 -13.32 0.53 6.76
C ARG A 92 -14.74 0.62 6.20
N GLU A 93 -14.89 0.61 4.88
CA GLU A 93 -16.15 0.79 4.18
C GLU A 93 -16.50 -0.47 3.37
N PRO A 94 -17.38 -1.35 3.85
CA PRO A 94 -17.71 -2.61 3.17
C PRO A 94 -18.20 -2.44 1.72
N ARG A 95 -18.88 -1.32 1.40
CA ARG A 95 -19.33 -0.98 0.04
C ARG A 95 -18.19 -0.65 -0.91
N ASP A 96 -17.04 -0.24 -0.38
CA ASP A 96 -15.86 0.16 -1.15
C ASP A 96 -14.82 -0.96 -1.28
N LYS A 97 -15.23 -2.21 -0.99
CA LYS A 97 -14.37 -3.40 -1.10
C LYS A 97 -13.68 -3.51 -2.47
N GLY A 98 -14.36 -3.11 -3.54
CA GLY A 98 -13.76 -3.08 -4.88
C GLY A 98 -12.61 -2.09 -4.98
N VAL A 99 -12.77 -0.88 -4.45
CA VAL A 99 -11.70 0.14 -4.39
C VAL A 99 -10.56 -0.35 -3.51
N PHE A 100 -10.87 -0.88 -2.33
CA PHE A 100 -9.88 -1.47 -1.41
C PHE A 100 -9.03 -2.53 -2.11
N ASN A 101 -9.66 -3.46 -2.83
CA ASN A 101 -8.93 -4.52 -3.52
C ASN A 101 -7.93 -3.98 -4.55
N GLN A 102 -8.31 -2.96 -5.34
CA GLN A 102 -7.40 -2.39 -6.33
C GLN A 102 -6.30 -1.55 -5.67
N ALA A 103 -6.66 -0.69 -4.71
CA ALA A 103 -5.70 0.14 -4.00
C ALA A 103 -4.70 -0.68 -3.17
N GLY A 104 -5.20 -1.71 -2.47
CA GLY A 104 -4.35 -2.64 -1.73
C GLY A 104 -3.36 -3.36 -2.64
N GLN A 105 -3.84 -3.88 -3.79
CA GLN A 105 -2.95 -4.54 -4.75
C GLN A 105 -1.94 -3.56 -5.38
N CYS A 106 -2.33 -2.34 -5.73
CA CYS A 106 -1.38 -1.34 -6.20
C CYS A 106 -0.28 -1.12 -5.16
N TRP A 107 -0.67 -0.86 -3.91
CA TRP A 107 0.27 -0.56 -2.84
C TRP A 107 1.17 -1.77 -2.50
N ASN A 108 0.59 -2.97 -2.38
CA ASN A 108 1.32 -4.19 -2.05
C ASN A 108 2.40 -4.50 -3.09
N HIS A 109 2.08 -4.32 -4.39
CA HIS A 109 3.04 -4.55 -5.47
C HIS A 109 4.10 -3.46 -5.55
N ASP A 110 3.74 -2.16 -5.36
CA ASP A 110 4.73 -1.07 -5.28
C ASP A 110 5.76 -1.34 -4.18
N PHE A 111 5.29 -1.84 -3.05
CA PHE A 111 6.13 -2.19 -1.91
C PHE A 111 6.97 -3.44 -2.19
N TYR A 112 6.36 -4.48 -2.76
CA TYR A 112 7.01 -5.75 -3.10
C TYR A 112 8.22 -5.55 -4.02
N TRP A 113 8.08 -4.75 -5.08
CA TRP A 113 9.20 -4.51 -6.00
C TRP A 113 10.39 -3.82 -5.33
N LYS A 114 10.15 -2.98 -4.32
CA LYS A 114 11.22 -2.33 -3.53
C LYS A 114 11.88 -3.27 -2.52
N VAL A 115 11.13 -4.27 -2.04
CA VAL A 115 11.66 -5.31 -1.15
C VAL A 115 12.62 -6.23 -1.89
N LEU A 116 12.56 -6.30 -3.23
CA LEU A 116 13.43 -7.12 -4.05
C LEU A 116 14.61 -6.32 -4.61
N THR A 117 15.77 -6.97 -4.70
CA THR A 117 16.95 -6.42 -5.38
C THR A 117 17.77 -7.55 -6.00
N PRO A 118 18.33 -7.34 -7.22
CA PRO A 118 19.28 -8.29 -7.81
C PRO A 118 20.49 -8.48 -6.90
N GLY A 119 20.85 -9.74 -6.63
CA GLY A 119 22.00 -10.05 -5.76
C GLY A 119 21.83 -9.55 -4.33
N GLY A 120 20.61 -9.53 -3.82
CA GLY A 120 20.28 -9.06 -2.48
C GLY A 120 21.18 -9.62 -1.38
N SER A 121 21.34 -8.84 -0.33
CA SER A 121 22.13 -9.19 0.83
C SER A 121 21.61 -10.47 1.48
N ARG A 122 22.48 -11.37 1.87
CA ARG A 122 22.08 -12.65 2.47
C ARG A 122 21.53 -12.48 3.90
N GLN A 123 21.92 -11.43 4.60
CA GLN A 123 21.53 -11.16 5.99
C GLN A 123 21.38 -9.65 6.24
N PRO A 124 20.41 -9.26 7.07
CA PRO A 124 20.26 -7.89 7.51
C PRO A 124 21.43 -7.45 8.43
N THR A 125 21.66 -6.14 8.47
CA THR A 125 22.69 -5.53 9.31
C THR A 125 22.09 -4.40 10.18
N GLY A 126 22.87 -3.84 11.09
CA GLY A 126 22.49 -2.67 11.89
C GLY A 126 21.25 -2.91 12.76
N LYS A 127 20.40 -1.88 12.89
CA LYS A 127 19.22 -1.90 13.77
C LYS A 127 18.23 -3.04 13.42
N LEU A 128 18.10 -3.40 12.15
CA LEU A 128 17.22 -4.51 11.73
C LEU A 128 17.76 -5.85 12.26
N ARG A 129 19.06 -6.10 12.14
CA ARG A 129 19.66 -7.33 12.67
C ARG A 129 19.47 -7.41 14.20
N THR A 130 19.73 -6.33 14.91
CA THR A 130 19.52 -6.28 16.37
C THR A 130 18.07 -6.57 16.76
N ALA A 131 17.11 -6.00 16.03
CA ALA A 131 15.68 -6.24 16.28
C ALA A 131 15.28 -7.70 15.97
N ILE A 132 15.80 -8.28 14.89
CA ILE A 132 15.57 -9.69 14.55
C ILE A 132 16.14 -10.61 15.63
N ASP A 133 17.36 -10.36 16.11
CA ASP A 133 17.98 -11.16 17.16
C ASP A 133 17.19 -11.07 18.47
N ARG A 134 16.66 -9.88 18.80
CA ARG A 134 15.84 -9.64 19.99
C ARG A 134 14.49 -10.36 19.91
N ASP A 135 13.78 -10.22 18.79
CA ASP A 135 12.36 -10.59 18.68
C ASP A 135 12.16 -12.04 18.20
N PHE A 136 13.14 -12.59 17.47
CA PHE A 136 13.07 -13.95 16.90
C PHE A 136 14.18 -14.88 17.41
N GLY A 137 15.18 -14.36 18.14
CA GLY A 137 16.29 -15.16 18.62
C GLY A 137 17.31 -15.53 17.55
N GLY A 138 17.41 -14.73 16.49
CA GLY A 138 18.39 -14.84 15.41
C GLY A 138 17.80 -14.93 14.02
N PHE A 139 18.64 -14.63 13.01
CA PHE A 139 18.20 -14.56 11.62
C PHE A 139 17.68 -15.89 11.06
N ASP A 140 18.30 -16.99 11.41
CA ASP A 140 17.89 -18.31 10.88
C ASP A 140 16.48 -18.69 11.37
N LYS A 141 16.19 -18.43 12.65
CA LYS A 141 14.86 -18.65 13.22
C LYS A 141 13.82 -17.72 12.59
N PHE A 142 14.18 -16.44 12.40
CA PHE A 142 13.35 -15.49 11.70
C PHE A 142 13.03 -15.92 10.27
N SER A 143 14.06 -16.30 9.49
CA SER A 143 13.90 -16.75 8.10
C SER A 143 12.99 -17.97 7.99
N GLN A 144 13.19 -18.97 8.88
CA GLN A 144 12.32 -20.15 8.96
C GLN A 144 10.89 -19.78 9.31
N ALA A 145 10.69 -18.91 10.31
CA ALA A 145 9.36 -18.45 10.71
C ALA A 145 8.66 -17.66 9.59
N PHE A 146 9.41 -16.81 8.86
CA PHE A 146 8.85 -16.04 7.74
C PHE A 146 8.46 -16.94 6.58
N ALA A 147 9.32 -17.92 6.23
CA ALA A 147 8.99 -18.93 5.23
C ALA A 147 7.77 -19.76 5.63
N ALA A 148 7.69 -20.20 6.88
CA ALA A 148 6.54 -20.95 7.38
C ALA A 148 5.25 -20.11 7.30
N ARG A 149 5.31 -18.82 7.64
CA ARG A 149 4.15 -17.90 7.54
C ARG A 149 3.70 -17.71 6.09
N ALA A 150 4.62 -17.54 5.15
CA ALA A 150 4.34 -17.41 3.72
C ALA A 150 3.68 -18.67 3.14
N ASN A 151 4.18 -19.84 3.53
CA ASN A 151 3.64 -21.13 3.07
C ASN A 151 2.28 -21.48 3.70
N ALA A 152 1.97 -20.93 4.87
CA ALA A 152 0.70 -21.17 5.57
C ALA A 152 -0.47 -20.35 4.99
N VAL A 153 -0.22 -19.32 4.20
CA VAL A 153 -1.28 -18.53 3.54
C VAL A 153 -2.15 -19.44 2.69
N PHE A 154 -3.42 -19.57 3.05
CA PHE A 154 -4.37 -20.37 2.27
C PHE A 154 -4.83 -19.58 1.02
N GLY A 155 -4.58 -20.12 -0.16
CA GLY A 155 -4.92 -19.47 -1.43
C GLY A 155 -3.98 -18.31 -1.76
N SER A 156 -4.55 -17.21 -2.20
CA SER A 156 -3.85 -15.99 -2.60
C SER A 156 -3.66 -15.03 -1.42
N GLY A 157 -2.51 -14.41 -1.32
CA GLY A 157 -2.23 -13.44 -0.25
C GLY A 157 -0.75 -13.08 -0.16
N TRP A 158 -0.38 -12.61 1.02
CA TRP A 158 0.92 -12.01 1.30
C TRP A 158 1.40 -12.41 2.68
N ALA A 159 2.71 -12.61 2.83
CA ALA A 159 3.35 -12.69 4.14
C ALA A 159 4.17 -11.44 4.39
N TRP A 160 4.14 -10.94 5.61
CA TRP A 160 4.71 -9.66 5.99
C TRP A 160 5.62 -9.78 7.21
N LEU A 161 6.74 -9.06 7.15
CA LEU A 161 7.43 -8.57 8.34
C LEU A 161 6.88 -7.17 8.65
N VAL A 162 6.41 -6.95 9.87
CA VAL A 162 5.87 -5.67 10.31
C VAL A 162 6.55 -5.18 11.59
N GLU A 163 6.54 -3.86 11.78
CA GLU A 163 6.83 -3.24 13.07
C GLU A 163 5.51 -2.90 13.77
N ASP A 164 5.36 -3.36 15.01
CA ASP A 164 4.17 -3.19 15.82
C ASP A 164 4.58 -2.84 17.26
N GLY A 165 4.35 -1.60 17.67
CA GLY A 165 4.71 -1.12 19.00
C GLY A 165 6.21 -1.26 19.33
N GLY A 166 7.09 -1.04 18.35
CA GLY A 166 8.55 -1.13 18.51
C GLY A 166 9.12 -2.55 18.51
N LYS A 167 8.28 -3.55 18.21
CA LYS A 167 8.68 -4.96 18.03
C LYS A 167 8.47 -5.41 16.60
N LEU A 168 9.28 -6.34 16.16
CA LEU A 168 9.07 -7.04 14.89
C LEU A 168 8.08 -8.19 15.07
N ALA A 169 7.16 -8.33 14.13
CA ALA A 169 6.20 -9.42 14.09
C ALA A 169 5.99 -9.92 12.66
N LEU A 170 5.56 -11.15 12.52
CA LEU A 170 5.15 -11.73 11.24
C LEU A 170 3.62 -11.82 11.19
N MET A 171 3.05 -11.41 10.06
CA MET A 171 1.62 -11.58 9.80
C MET A 171 1.39 -12.08 8.37
N GLU A 172 0.23 -12.65 8.12
CA GLU A 172 -0.27 -12.92 6.79
C GLU A 172 -1.55 -12.13 6.52
N THR A 173 -1.77 -11.83 5.23
CA THR A 173 -3.02 -11.23 4.76
C THR A 173 -3.52 -11.99 3.54
N SER A 174 -4.85 -12.10 3.43
CA SER A 174 -5.50 -12.76 2.29
C SER A 174 -5.79 -11.79 1.17
N ASN A 175 -5.67 -12.24 -0.07
CA ASN A 175 -6.03 -11.47 -1.26
C ASN A 175 -5.31 -10.12 -1.34
N ALA A 176 -6.06 -9.00 -1.32
CA ALA A 176 -5.54 -7.65 -1.42
C ALA A 176 -5.27 -6.97 -0.07
N ASP A 177 -5.53 -7.68 1.03
CA ASP A 177 -5.36 -7.10 2.36
C ASP A 177 -3.90 -6.78 2.67
N THR A 178 -3.67 -5.82 3.58
CA THR A 178 -2.37 -5.19 3.81
C THR A 178 -2.24 -4.75 5.27
N PRO A 179 -1.02 -4.74 5.84
CA PRO A 179 -0.79 -4.24 7.20
C PRO A 179 -1.29 -2.81 7.45
N LEU A 180 -1.33 -1.96 6.42
CA LEU A 180 -1.84 -0.59 6.52
C LEU A 180 -3.30 -0.53 6.99
N ALA A 181 -4.13 -1.46 6.52
CA ALA A 181 -5.53 -1.57 6.92
C ALA A 181 -5.69 -1.90 8.41
N HIS A 182 -4.66 -2.49 9.02
CA HIS A 182 -4.58 -2.90 10.41
C HIS A 182 -3.74 -1.97 11.30
N GLY A 183 -3.32 -0.82 10.77
CA GLY A 183 -2.50 0.14 11.50
C GLY A 183 -1.09 -0.36 11.83
N LYS A 184 -0.58 -1.37 11.10
CA LYS A 184 0.76 -1.91 11.26
C LYS A 184 1.71 -1.29 10.24
N ARG A 185 2.99 -1.16 10.60
CA ARG A 185 4.02 -0.68 9.67
C ARG A 185 4.66 -1.84 8.93
N PRO A 186 4.46 -1.99 7.61
CA PRO A 186 5.13 -3.03 6.82
C PRO A 186 6.62 -2.70 6.64
N LEU A 187 7.47 -3.70 6.78
CA LEU A 187 8.91 -3.62 6.57
C LEU A 187 9.36 -4.46 5.38
N ALA A 188 8.80 -5.67 5.23
CA ALA A 188 9.03 -6.55 4.09
C ALA A 188 7.77 -7.35 3.76
N THR A 189 7.70 -7.84 2.52
CA THR A 189 6.61 -8.71 2.08
C THR A 189 7.09 -9.78 1.12
N ILE A 190 6.37 -10.91 1.12
CA ILE A 190 6.46 -11.97 0.13
C ILE A 190 5.08 -12.12 -0.50
N ASP A 191 5.02 -11.97 -1.81
CA ASP A 191 3.82 -12.25 -2.60
C ASP A 191 3.68 -13.77 -2.78
N VAL A 192 2.57 -14.33 -2.32
CA VAL A 192 2.25 -15.75 -2.48
C VAL A 192 1.00 -15.99 -3.32
N TRP A 193 0.55 -14.98 -4.06
CA TRP A 193 -0.35 -15.18 -5.18
C TRP A 193 0.32 -16.09 -6.22
N GLU A 194 -0.42 -16.99 -6.84
CA GLU A 194 0.14 -17.90 -7.86
C GLU A 194 0.75 -17.16 -9.05
N HIS A 195 0.23 -15.98 -9.41
CA HIS A 195 0.80 -15.17 -10.47
C HIS A 195 2.25 -14.71 -10.21
N ALA A 196 2.68 -14.70 -8.95
CA ALA A 196 4.04 -14.31 -8.58
C ALA A 196 5.07 -15.40 -8.86
N TYR A 197 4.67 -16.68 -8.95
CA TYR A 197 5.63 -17.78 -9.00
C TYR A 197 5.24 -18.96 -9.91
N TYR A 198 3.98 -19.08 -10.34
CA TYR A 198 3.50 -20.31 -10.98
C TYR A 198 4.23 -20.66 -12.30
N LEU A 199 4.66 -19.65 -13.06
CA LEU A 199 5.40 -19.88 -14.30
C LEU A 199 6.77 -20.52 -14.08
N ASP A 200 7.39 -20.25 -12.92
CA ASP A 200 8.75 -20.75 -12.60
C ASP A 200 8.70 -21.97 -11.68
N TYR A 201 7.76 -22.02 -10.75
CA TYR A 201 7.72 -23.00 -9.67
C TYR A 201 6.49 -23.91 -9.66
N GLN A 202 5.43 -23.59 -10.42
CA GLN A 202 4.14 -24.28 -10.40
C GLN A 202 3.60 -24.37 -8.94
N ASN A 203 3.30 -25.56 -8.45
CA ASN A 203 2.80 -25.79 -7.11
C ASN A 203 3.85 -25.70 -5.99
N ARG A 204 5.12 -25.46 -6.33
CA ARG A 204 6.24 -25.44 -5.38
C ARG A 204 6.41 -24.05 -4.76
N ARG A 205 5.36 -23.55 -4.09
CA ARG A 205 5.42 -22.25 -3.38
C ARG A 205 6.61 -22.17 -2.41
N ALA A 206 6.90 -23.25 -1.71
CA ALA A 206 7.99 -23.29 -0.75
C ALA A 206 9.37 -23.00 -1.40
N ASP A 207 9.61 -23.50 -2.62
CA ASP A 207 10.85 -23.25 -3.35
C ASP A 207 10.95 -21.78 -3.77
N HIS A 208 9.84 -21.17 -4.21
CA HIS A 208 9.78 -19.75 -4.51
C HIS A 208 10.09 -18.87 -3.29
N VAL A 209 9.43 -19.14 -2.15
CA VAL A 209 9.65 -18.41 -0.89
C VAL A 209 11.10 -18.53 -0.44
N ASP A 210 11.67 -19.73 -0.52
CA ASP A 210 13.07 -20.00 -0.15
C ASP A 210 14.05 -19.26 -1.07
N ALA A 211 13.81 -19.27 -2.39
CA ALA A 211 14.63 -18.54 -3.35
C ALA A 211 14.63 -17.04 -3.08
N LEU A 212 13.45 -16.44 -2.80
CA LEU A 212 13.35 -15.02 -2.47
C LEU A 212 14.15 -14.67 -1.21
N LEU A 213 13.91 -15.38 -0.10
CA LEU A 213 14.56 -15.10 1.18
C LEU A 213 16.08 -15.27 1.12
N LYS A 214 16.58 -16.21 0.31
CA LYS A 214 18.01 -16.48 0.19
C LYS A 214 18.76 -15.50 -0.74
N THR A 215 18.09 -14.93 -1.74
CA THR A 215 18.83 -14.29 -2.84
C THR A 215 18.35 -12.91 -3.26
N LEU A 216 17.12 -12.51 -2.91
CA LEU A 216 16.51 -11.32 -3.51
C LEU A 216 16.07 -10.25 -2.50
N VAL A 217 15.97 -10.53 -1.19
CA VAL A 217 15.50 -9.53 -0.24
C VAL A 217 16.50 -8.38 -0.10
N ASN A 218 16.01 -7.18 -0.29
CA ASN A 218 16.74 -5.92 -0.08
C ASN A 218 16.67 -5.54 1.41
N TRP A 219 17.54 -6.15 2.23
CA TRP A 219 17.55 -5.91 3.68
C TRP A 219 17.89 -4.46 4.06
N ASP A 220 18.58 -3.70 3.20
CA ASP A 220 18.82 -2.28 3.42
C ASP A 220 17.51 -1.49 3.31
N PHE A 221 16.73 -1.72 2.26
CA PHE A 221 15.39 -1.15 2.15
C PHE A 221 14.51 -1.52 3.35
N VAL A 222 14.51 -2.80 3.75
CA VAL A 222 13.73 -3.28 4.91
C VAL A 222 14.14 -2.55 6.19
N ARG A 223 15.46 -2.39 6.43
CA ARG A 223 15.98 -1.61 7.57
C ARG A 223 15.49 -0.17 7.56
N ASP A 224 15.48 0.46 6.39
CA ASP A 224 15.15 1.87 6.24
C ASP A 224 13.63 2.14 6.41
N GLN A 225 12.78 1.09 6.37
CA GLN A 225 11.36 1.20 6.72
C GLN A 225 11.11 1.25 8.24
N MET A 226 12.08 0.85 9.07
CA MET A 226 11.91 0.88 10.53
C MET A 226 11.84 2.31 11.06
N THR A 227 10.98 2.52 12.08
CA THR A 227 11.06 3.72 12.90
C THR A 227 12.44 3.79 13.57
N GLY A 228 13.00 4.98 13.67
CA GLY A 228 14.38 5.24 14.10
C GLY A 228 14.74 4.76 15.50
#